data_e7e2438faa81bd14c7caaab3f2974cd9
#
_entry.id   e7e2438faa81bd14c7caaab3f2974cd9
#
_cell.length_a   1.000
_cell.length_b   1.000
_cell.length_c   1.000
_cell.angle_alpha   90.00
_cell.angle_beta   90.00
_cell.angle_gamma   90.00
#
_symmetry.space_group_name_H-M   'P 1'
#
loop_
_entity.id
_entity.type
_entity.pdbx_description
1 polymer ?
#
loop_
_entity_poly.entity_id
_entity_poly.type
_entity_poly.pdbx_seq_one_letter_code
_entity_poly.pdbx_strand_id
1 'polypeptide(L)'
;MQVWNTFAEKHPAAAKWVREGGLFVVVSNLITVFKYLLLQFLPKAFAGLPMVDFGWPGIPVTLFGETFQWNILGYDAAHGGLPYFCAYMIAMVIGECINFPIQRNFVFRSKGNLGKQIAWYVLAFCIITCIVTPSIVCGWRWPGFWCRTS
;
A
#
# COMPACT_ATOMS: atom_id res chain seq x y z
N MET A 1 -15.68 23.91 -18.78
CA MET A 1 -15.12 24.79 -17.73
C MET A 1 -16.18 25.65 -17.01
N GLN A 2 -17.18 26.19 -17.69
CA GLN A 2 -18.23 27.02 -17.03
C GLN A 2 -19.01 26.28 -15.93
N VAL A 3 -19.41 25.03 -16.16
CA VAL A 3 -20.17 24.22 -15.18
C VAL A 3 -19.41 24.02 -13.87
N TRP A 4 -18.09 23.78 -13.96
CA TRP A 4 -17.25 23.65 -12.79
C TRP A 4 -17.12 24.95 -11.99
N ASN A 5 -16.96 26.07 -12.67
CA ASN A 5 -16.87 27.38 -12.00
C ASN A 5 -18.16 27.73 -11.26
N THR A 6 -19.32 27.52 -11.90
CA THR A 6 -20.63 27.73 -11.27
C THR A 6 -20.85 26.81 -10.06
N PHE A 7 -20.41 25.55 -10.14
CA PHE A 7 -20.50 24.62 -9.01
C PHE A 7 -19.56 25.05 -7.86
N ALA A 8 -18.33 25.45 -8.18
CA ALA A 8 -17.34 25.87 -7.19
C ALA A 8 -17.76 27.15 -6.45
N GLU A 9 -18.43 28.06 -7.13
CA GLU A 9 -19.00 29.29 -6.52
C GLU A 9 -20.17 28.97 -5.58
N LYS A 10 -21.07 28.05 -5.97
CA LYS A 10 -22.22 27.67 -5.15
C LYS A 10 -21.86 26.78 -3.96
N HIS A 11 -20.82 25.94 -4.12
CA HIS A 11 -20.43 24.94 -3.13
C HIS A 11 -18.92 24.89 -2.91
N PRO A 12 -18.31 25.95 -2.33
CA PRO A 12 -16.85 26.07 -2.23
C PRO A 12 -16.21 24.95 -1.41
N ALA A 13 -16.87 24.48 -0.35
CA ALA A 13 -16.38 23.37 0.46
C ALA A 13 -16.37 22.05 -0.33
N ALA A 14 -17.47 21.75 -1.03
CA ALA A 14 -17.55 20.53 -1.86
C ALA A 14 -16.57 20.57 -3.03
N ALA A 15 -16.41 21.70 -3.70
CA ALA A 15 -15.44 21.87 -4.77
C ALA A 15 -13.98 21.65 -4.29
N LYS A 16 -13.65 22.12 -3.08
CA LYS A 16 -12.37 21.85 -2.43
C LYS A 16 -12.16 20.35 -2.23
N TRP A 17 -13.14 19.65 -1.63
CA TRP A 17 -13.05 18.20 -1.41
C TRP A 17 -12.92 17.40 -2.70
N VAL A 18 -13.67 17.75 -3.74
CA VAL A 18 -13.58 17.08 -5.05
C VAL A 18 -12.20 17.28 -5.68
N ARG A 19 -11.65 18.50 -5.59
CA ARG A 19 -10.32 18.79 -6.12
C ARG A 19 -9.22 18.07 -5.33
N GLU A 20 -9.26 18.15 -4.01
CA GLU A 20 -8.26 17.50 -3.14
C GLU A 20 -8.34 15.98 -3.25
N GLY A 21 -9.56 15.42 -3.25
CA GLY A 21 -9.79 14.00 -3.45
C GLY A 21 -9.34 13.50 -4.82
N GLY A 22 -9.63 14.24 -5.88
CA GLY A 22 -9.16 13.93 -7.24
C GLY A 22 -7.64 13.94 -7.35
N LEU A 23 -6.99 14.98 -6.81
CA LEU A 23 -5.51 15.05 -6.77
C LEU A 23 -4.92 13.92 -5.92
N PHE A 24 -5.55 13.61 -4.79
CA PHE A 24 -5.15 12.48 -3.94
C PHE A 24 -5.14 11.16 -4.73
N VAL A 25 -6.23 10.86 -5.44
CA VAL A 25 -6.34 9.63 -6.23
C VAL A 25 -5.27 9.58 -7.33
N VAL A 26 -5.07 10.67 -8.06
CA VAL A 26 -4.04 10.73 -9.12
C VAL A 26 -2.64 10.50 -8.54
N VAL A 27 -2.28 11.23 -7.50
CA VAL A 27 -0.96 11.10 -6.85
C VAL A 27 -0.75 9.70 -6.29
N SER A 28 -1.75 9.15 -5.59
CA SER A 28 -1.66 7.80 -5.03
C SER A 28 -1.46 6.73 -6.09
N ASN A 29 -2.14 6.84 -7.24
CA ASN A 29 -1.94 5.92 -8.36
C ASN A 29 -0.54 6.05 -8.97
N LEU A 30 -0.04 7.27 -9.15
CA LEU A 30 1.33 7.49 -9.65
C LEU A 30 2.37 6.87 -8.71
N ILE A 31 2.22 7.05 -7.40
CA ILE A 31 3.11 6.43 -6.41
C ILE A 31 2.98 4.91 -6.42
N THR A 32 1.80 4.37 -6.61
CA THR A 32 1.59 2.92 -6.73
C THR A 32 2.32 2.36 -7.96
N VAL A 33 2.20 3.01 -9.11
CA VAL A 33 2.96 2.63 -10.32
C VAL A 33 4.47 2.71 -10.07
N PHE A 34 4.92 3.76 -9.42
CA PHE A 34 6.33 3.92 -9.05
C PHE A 34 6.83 2.78 -8.13
N LYS A 35 6.08 2.43 -7.08
CA LYS A 35 6.40 1.30 -6.21
C LYS A 35 6.43 -0.02 -6.97
N TYR A 36 5.48 -0.22 -7.89
CA TYR A 36 5.45 -1.40 -8.74
C TYR A 36 6.70 -1.51 -9.61
N LEU A 37 7.12 -0.41 -10.24
CA LEU A 37 8.36 -0.36 -11.02
C LEU A 37 9.59 -0.68 -10.15
N LEU A 38 9.67 -0.12 -8.94
CA LEU A 38 10.75 -0.46 -8.01
C LEU A 38 10.79 -1.95 -7.72
N LEU A 39 9.63 -2.59 -7.50
CA LEU A 39 9.53 -4.02 -7.23
C LEU A 39 9.92 -4.92 -8.41
N GLN A 40 10.01 -4.40 -9.63
CA GLN A 40 10.55 -5.15 -10.77
C GLN A 40 12.09 -5.24 -10.73
N PHE A 41 12.75 -4.29 -10.09
CA PHE A 41 14.22 -4.20 -10.10
C PHE A 41 14.85 -4.52 -8.74
N LEU A 42 14.25 -4.07 -7.64
CA LEU A 42 14.79 -4.23 -6.30
C LEU A 42 15.05 -5.70 -5.89
N PRO A 43 14.17 -6.68 -6.14
CA PRO A 43 14.43 -8.07 -5.75
C PRO A 43 15.71 -8.64 -6.38
N LYS A 44 16.08 -8.17 -7.57
CA LYS A 44 17.32 -8.58 -8.25
C LYS A 44 18.56 -8.12 -7.49
N ALA A 45 18.51 -6.97 -6.83
CA ALA A 45 19.59 -6.46 -6.00
C ALA A 45 19.78 -7.30 -4.72
N PHE A 46 18.74 -7.98 -4.27
CA PHE A 46 18.74 -8.84 -3.09
C PHE A 46 18.82 -10.34 -3.42
N ALA A 47 19.08 -10.70 -4.67
CA ALA A 47 19.14 -12.09 -5.12
C ALA A 47 20.24 -12.93 -4.42
N GLY A 48 21.22 -12.29 -3.78
CA GLY A 48 22.23 -12.95 -2.96
C GLY A 48 21.77 -13.36 -1.56
N LEU A 49 20.59 -12.96 -1.12
CA LEU A 49 20.05 -13.37 0.17
C LEU A 49 19.46 -14.79 0.09
N PRO A 50 19.50 -15.54 1.22
CA PRO A 50 18.92 -16.88 1.24
C PRO A 50 17.39 -16.82 1.02
N MET A 51 16.90 -17.76 0.21
CA MET A 51 15.49 -17.93 -0.08
C MET A 51 14.84 -18.68 1.10
N VAL A 52 14.50 -17.98 2.14
CA VAL A 52 13.85 -18.53 3.35
C VAL A 52 12.46 -17.96 3.51
N ASP A 53 11.59 -18.77 4.12
CA ASP A 53 10.29 -18.31 4.54
C ASP A 53 10.44 -17.26 5.63
N PHE A 54 9.81 -16.12 5.43
CA PHE A 54 9.77 -15.06 6.39
C PHE A 54 8.31 -14.60 6.58
N GLY A 55 7.74 -14.99 7.71
CA GLY A 55 6.37 -14.61 8.05
C GLY A 55 6.22 -14.27 9.53
N TRP A 56 5.66 -13.11 9.84
CA TRP A 56 5.38 -12.69 11.19
C TRP A 56 3.97 -12.08 11.29
N PRO A 57 3.17 -12.42 12.29
CA PRO A 57 3.43 -13.28 13.45
C PRO A 57 3.24 -14.79 13.22
N GLY A 58 2.83 -15.25 12.04
CA GLY A 58 2.67 -16.67 11.73
C GLY A 58 1.51 -17.34 12.49
N ILE A 59 0.41 -16.63 12.74
CA ILE A 59 -0.72 -17.13 13.50
C ILE A 59 -1.58 -18.03 12.60
N PRO A 60 -1.79 -19.32 12.96
CA PRO A 60 -2.70 -20.16 12.20
C PRO A 60 -4.15 -19.70 12.42
N VAL A 61 -4.82 -19.30 11.35
CA VAL A 61 -6.23 -18.89 11.35
C VAL A 61 -7.01 -19.85 10.48
N THR A 62 -8.10 -20.40 11.01
CA THR A 62 -9.04 -21.25 10.26
C THR A 62 -10.25 -20.41 9.88
N LEU A 63 -10.45 -20.23 8.58
CA LEU A 63 -11.60 -19.51 8.04
C LEU A 63 -12.24 -20.39 6.95
N PHE A 64 -13.56 -20.54 6.97
CA PHE A 64 -14.32 -21.35 6.00
C PHE A 64 -13.81 -22.80 5.81
N GLY A 65 -13.24 -23.38 6.89
CA GLY A 65 -12.72 -24.77 6.85
C GLY A 65 -11.29 -24.92 6.34
N GLU A 66 -10.66 -23.84 5.89
CA GLU A 66 -9.26 -23.80 5.48
C GLU A 66 -8.38 -23.15 6.56
N THR A 67 -7.23 -23.75 6.84
CA THR A 67 -6.25 -23.21 7.78
C THR A 67 -5.11 -22.56 7.00
N PHE A 68 -4.89 -21.28 7.22
CA PHE A 68 -3.78 -20.53 6.64
C PHE A 68 -3.00 -19.79 7.73
N GLN A 69 -1.73 -19.52 7.45
CA GLN A 69 -0.93 -18.71 8.36
C GLN A 69 -1.21 -17.21 8.11
N TRP A 70 -1.74 -16.56 9.12
CA TRP A 70 -1.94 -15.13 9.09
C TRP A 70 -0.63 -14.41 9.38
N ASN A 71 -0.13 -13.71 8.37
CA ASN A 71 1.07 -12.91 8.46
C ASN A 71 0.73 -11.44 8.18
N ILE A 72 1.18 -10.53 9.02
CA ILE A 72 1.12 -9.08 8.77
C ILE A 72 2.26 -8.68 7.84
N LEU A 73 3.44 -9.26 8.06
CA LEU A 73 4.64 -9.04 7.28
C LEU A 73 5.21 -10.39 6.85
N GLY A 74 5.62 -10.50 5.61
CA GLY A 74 6.37 -11.65 5.15
C GLY A 74 5.89 -12.25 3.85
N TYR A 75 6.78 -13.07 3.29
CA TYR A 75 6.58 -13.83 2.07
C TYR A 75 7.18 -15.21 2.26
N ASP A 76 6.48 -16.23 1.77
CA ASP A 76 7.02 -17.58 1.70
C ASP A 76 8.07 -17.69 0.58
N ALA A 77 8.91 -18.73 0.62
CA ALA A 77 9.97 -18.95 -0.34
C ALA A 77 9.42 -19.11 -1.77
N ALA A 78 8.22 -19.68 -1.93
CA ALA A 78 7.55 -19.84 -3.23
C ALA A 78 7.19 -18.50 -3.88
N HIS A 79 6.97 -17.45 -3.07
CA HIS A 79 6.61 -16.10 -3.53
C HIS A 79 7.75 -15.09 -3.38
N GLY A 80 8.99 -15.55 -3.25
CA GLY A 80 10.18 -14.72 -3.26
C GLY A 80 10.88 -14.54 -1.91
N GLY A 81 10.32 -15.07 -0.82
CA GLY A 81 10.94 -15.14 0.50
C GLY A 81 11.56 -13.83 1.01
N LEU A 82 12.67 -13.96 1.74
CA LEU A 82 13.38 -12.83 2.33
C LEU A 82 13.86 -11.77 1.32
N PRO A 83 14.40 -12.11 0.13
CA PRO A 83 14.82 -11.12 -0.86
C PRO A 83 13.68 -10.20 -1.31
N TYR A 84 12.51 -10.79 -1.59
CA TYR A 84 11.33 -10.03 -2.01
C TYR A 84 10.78 -9.18 -0.87
N PHE A 85 10.78 -9.71 0.37
CA PHE A 85 10.39 -8.97 1.55
C PHE A 85 11.24 -7.71 1.76
N CYS A 86 12.58 -7.84 1.68
CA CYS A 86 13.48 -6.69 1.80
C CYS A 86 13.22 -5.65 0.71
N ALA A 87 13.08 -6.10 -0.54
CA ALA A 87 12.76 -5.23 -1.66
C ALA A 87 11.42 -4.49 -1.46
N TYR A 88 10.39 -5.21 -1.00
CA TYR A 88 9.09 -4.65 -0.71
C TYR A 88 9.16 -3.58 0.38
N MET A 89 9.84 -3.86 1.50
CA MET A 89 9.98 -2.90 2.59
C MET A 89 10.68 -1.63 2.14
N ILE A 90 11.75 -1.74 1.37
CA ILE A 90 12.47 -0.58 0.83
C ILE A 90 11.59 0.21 -0.15
N ALA A 91 10.90 -0.47 -1.07
CA ALA A 91 9.99 0.19 -2.00
C ALA A 91 8.86 0.92 -1.27
N MET A 92 8.32 0.34 -0.19
CA MET A 92 7.31 0.97 0.65
C MET A 92 7.86 2.22 1.33
N VAL A 93 9.01 2.14 1.99
CA VAL A 93 9.63 3.29 2.68
C VAL A 93 9.92 4.42 1.69
N ILE A 94 10.55 4.12 0.55
CA ILE A 94 10.84 5.13 -0.49
C ILE A 94 9.53 5.75 -1.00
N GLY A 95 8.53 4.92 -1.31
CA GLY A 95 7.24 5.38 -1.78
C GLY A 95 6.55 6.31 -0.79
N GLU A 96 6.56 5.99 0.51
CA GLU A 96 5.94 6.83 1.53
C GLU A 96 6.73 8.12 1.81
N CYS A 97 8.06 8.06 1.75
CA CYS A 97 8.90 9.26 1.85
C CYS A 97 8.65 10.27 0.72
N ILE A 98 8.24 9.80 -0.46
CA ILE A 98 7.87 10.64 -1.60
C ILE A 98 6.40 11.06 -1.50
N ASN A 99 5.52 10.10 -1.19
CA ASN A 99 4.07 10.29 -1.15
C ASN A 99 3.65 11.32 -0.11
N PHE A 100 4.16 11.20 1.12
CA PHE A 100 3.78 12.05 2.23
C PHE A 100 4.00 13.56 1.95
N PRO A 101 5.20 14.03 1.54
CA PRO A 101 5.40 15.45 1.27
C PRO A 101 4.59 15.94 0.06
N ILE A 102 4.40 15.13 -0.95
CA ILE A 102 3.56 15.48 -2.11
C ILE A 102 2.12 15.69 -1.65
N GLN A 103 1.55 14.74 -0.95
CA GLN A 103 0.18 14.86 -0.48
C GLN A 103 0.01 16.03 0.47
N ARG A 104 0.93 16.19 1.44
CA ARG A 104 0.88 17.30 2.40
C ARG A 104 0.92 18.67 1.73
N ASN A 105 1.85 18.86 0.79
CA ASN A 105 2.13 20.19 0.22
C ASN A 105 1.25 20.51 -0.98
N PHE A 106 0.96 19.53 -1.85
CA PHE A 106 0.25 19.77 -3.10
C PHE A 106 -1.23 19.43 -3.01
N VAL A 107 -1.58 18.34 -2.31
CA VAL A 107 -2.97 17.89 -2.23
C VAL A 107 -3.70 18.68 -1.15
N PHE A 108 -3.27 18.53 0.10
CA PHE A 108 -3.97 19.12 1.25
C PHE A 108 -3.49 20.53 1.65
N ARG A 109 -2.34 20.95 1.15
CA ARG A 109 -1.72 22.26 1.48
C ARG A 109 -1.70 22.53 2.98
N SER A 110 -1.45 21.50 3.77
CA SER A 110 -1.53 21.55 5.23
C SER A 110 -0.35 22.33 5.82
N LYS A 111 -0.65 23.32 6.65
CA LYS A 111 0.33 24.15 7.37
C LYS A 111 0.49 23.75 8.84
N GLY A 112 -0.12 22.65 9.27
CA GLY A 112 -0.08 22.17 10.66
C GLY A 112 1.28 21.62 11.09
N ASN A 113 1.39 21.25 12.37
CA ASN A 113 2.59 20.66 12.95
C ASN A 113 2.97 19.35 12.22
N LEU A 114 4.16 19.36 11.61
CA LEU A 114 4.66 18.24 10.81
C LEU A 114 4.76 16.93 11.60
N GLY A 115 5.30 16.99 12.82
CA GLY A 115 5.48 15.79 13.65
C GLY A 115 4.16 15.13 14.00
N LYS A 116 3.13 15.92 14.32
CA LYS A 116 1.78 15.39 14.62
C LYS A 116 1.13 14.76 13.38
N GLN A 117 1.35 15.36 12.20
CA GLN A 117 0.84 14.79 10.94
C GLN A 117 1.52 13.49 10.57
N ILE A 118 2.85 13.41 10.72
CA ILE A 118 3.61 12.17 10.51
C ILE A 118 3.13 11.08 11.45
N ALA A 119 2.95 11.39 12.74
CA ALA A 119 2.48 10.41 13.73
C ALA A 119 1.11 9.81 13.35
N TRP A 120 0.14 10.66 12.96
CA TRP A 120 -1.17 10.20 12.49
C TRP A 120 -1.10 9.42 11.19
N TYR A 121 -0.22 9.83 10.26
CA TYR A 121 -0.01 9.14 9.00
C TYR A 121 0.56 7.74 9.21
N VAL A 122 1.60 7.60 10.05
CA VAL A 122 2.19 6.31 10.39
C VAL A 122 1.19 5.42 11.11
N LEU A 123 0.42 5.97 12.06
CA LEU A 123 -0.64 5.22 12.74
C LEU A 123 -1.69 4.68 11.76
N ALA A 124 -2.20 5.53 10.86
CA ALA A 124 -3.15 5.12 9.83
C ALA A 124 -2.54 4.05 8.90
N PHE A 125 -1.29 4.22 8.48
CA PHE A 125 -0.56 3.26 7.68
C PHE A 125 -0.46 1.89 8.36
N CYS A 126 -0.09 1.84 9.63
CA CYS A 126 -0.03 0.60 10.41
C CYS A 126 -1.40 -0.09 10.50
N ILE A 127 -2.45 0.67 10.81
CA ILE A 127 -3.81 0.11 10.91
C ILE A 127 -4.26 -0.46 9.56
N ILE A 128 -4.09 0.28 8.47
CA ILE A 128 -4.47 -0.17 7.12
C ILE A 128 -3.67 -1.42 6.73
N THR A 129 -2.36 -1.43 6.98
CA THR A 129 -1.51 -2.60 6.69
C THR A 129 -1.99 -3.82 7.44
N CYS A 130 -2.28 -3.71 8.74
CA CYS A 130 -2.78 -4.81 9.55
C CYS A 130 -4.13 -5.37 9.06
N ILE A 131 -4.99 -4.53 8.47
CA ILE A 131 -6.31 -4.94 7.98
C ILE A 131 -6.22 -5.49 6.56
N VAL A 132 -5.49 -4.82 5.67
CA VAL A 132 -5.50 -5.11 4.23
C VAL A 132 -4.63 -6.32 3.89
N THR A 133 -3.47 -6.48 4.52
CA THR A 133 -2.54 -7.58 4.22
C THR A 133 -3.19 -8.96 4.38
N PRO A 134 -3.88 -9.24 5.49
CA PRO A 134 -4.58 -10.52 5.66
C PRO A 134 -5.70 -10.73 4.65
N SER A 135 -6.41 -9.65 4.28
CA SER A 135 -7.53 -9.73 3.33
C SER A 135 -7.07 -10.11 1.92
N ILE A 136 -5.87 -9.68 1.53
CA ILE A 136 -5.28 -10.05 0.24
C ILE A 136 -4.95 -11.55 0.22
N VAL A 137 -4.33 -12.06 1.28
CA VAL A 137 -3.98 -13.49 1.38
C VAL A 137 -5.24 -14.37 1.35
N CYS A 138 -6.32 -13.95 2.02
CA CYS A 138 -7.60 -14.65 2.00
C CYS A 138 -8.32 -14.57 0.64
N GLY A 139 -8.23 -13.42 -0.04
CA GLY A 139 -8.90 -13.19 -1.33
C GLY A 139 -8.27 -13.91 -2.53
N TRP A 140 -6.96 -14.18 -2.48
CA TRP A 140 -6.25 -14.89 -3.55
C TRP A 140 -6.51 -16.39 -3.57
N ARG A 141 -7.15 -16.94 -2.56
CA ARG A 141 -7.49 -18.37 -2.48
C ARG A 141 -8.93 -18.67 -2.85
N TRP A 142 -9.55 -17.87 -3.72
CA TRP A 142 -10.87 -18.21 -4.23
C TRP A 142 -10.81 -19.42 -5.19
N PRO A 143 -11.62 -20.49 -4.94
CA PRO A 143 -11.57 -21.71 -5.74
C PRO A 143 -12.06 -21.42 -7.16
N GLY A 144 -11.15 -21.39 -8.12
CA GLY A 144 -11.53 -21.30 -9.54
C GLY A 144 -10.57 -20.54 -10.45
N PHE A 145 -9.59 -19.82 -9.92
CA PHE A 145 -8.64 -19.10 -10.78
C PHE A 145 -7.19 -19.49 -10.45
N TRP A 146 -6.56 -20.24 -11.34
CA TRP A 146 -5.13 -20.60 -11.36
C TRP A 146 -4.63 -21.53 -10.25
N CYS A 147 -5.01 -22.80 -10.28
CA CYS A 147 -4.10 -23.88 -9.90
C CYS A 147 -4.35 -25.08 -10.81
N ARG A 148 -3.86 -24.98 -12.04
CA ARG A 148 -3.57 -26.17 -12.85
C ARG A 148 -2.05 -26.24 -12.91
N THR A 149 -1.44 -26.90 -11.94
CA THR A 149 -0.09 -27.41 -12.05
C THR A 149 -0.18 -28.89 -12.33
N SER A 150 0.30 -29.21 -13.52
CA SER A 150 0.72 -30.56 -13.89
C SER A 150 1.71 -31.09 -12.87
#